data_b07e703a2f0294a45158b6af3ebcb629
#
_entry.id   b07e703a2f0294a45158b6af3ebcb629
#
_cell.length_a   1.000
_cell.length_b   1.000
_cell.length_c   1.000
_cell.angle_alpha   90.00
_cell.angle_beta   90.00
_cell.angle_gamma   90.00
#
_symmetry.space_group_name_H-M   'P 1'
#
loop_
_entity.id
_entity.type
_entity.pdbx_description
1 polymer ?
#
loop_
_entity_poly.entity_id
_entity_poly.type
_entity_poly.pdbx_seq_one_letter_code
_entity_poly.pdbx_strand_id
1 'polypeptide(L)'
;QQALIELTQEGEELDLKLVSRNDEHCFIPVQYIDDKVLEMTQADINALSSKERSEINANIRHMDKKLERLGMHLGDLEEDARDKVQVLNRDIAKQVLLPKVEQLLTKFAEVEGLKDYLKYYAEDIINNVEVVLEQEEDDFTPGLFSRIPSRYQANVIVSHKPNAGAPVIFEDFPTHYNLLGHVEQLTQHGTITTDFTLIRPGTLHKANGGFLMLEAEQLLEQPYAWQGLKRALKSGQLKLSSLEHMLTLTGSISIEPEAIPLNLKVVLLAEPEIYYEILEVEPELGSVFKIRADFTDTLQRNDSNEQAYMQLIADYVQADKLLPFDRSALAALLTDSSRQAEDQSSLSLHASTLGDLIREAHHH
;
A
#
# COMPACT_ATOMS: atom_id res chain seq x y z
N GLN A 1 19.93 -31.31 33.53
CA GLN A 1 21.35 -31.57 33.87
C GLN A 1 21.48 -32.66 34.91
N GLN A 2 20.75 -32.60 36.05
CA GLN A 2 20.87 -33.57 37.14
C GLN A 2 20.50 -34.99 36.71
N ALA A 3 19.39 -35.17 35.97
CA ALA A 3 18.97 -36.45 35.43
C ALA A 3 19.96 -37.05 34.42
N LEU A 4 20.68 -36.22 33.66
CA LEU A 4 21.71 -36.71 32.76
C LEU A 4 22.94 -37.20 33.52
N ILE A 5 23.31 -36.51 34.60
CA ILE A 5 24.42 -36.91 35.50
C ILE A 5 24.08 -38.22 36.15
N GLU A 6 22.88 -38.41 36.69
CA GLU A 6 22.44 -39.66 37.29
C GLU A 6 22.46 -40.81 36.28
N LEU A 7 21.99 -40.54 35.03
CA LEU A 7 22.00 -41.54 33.98
C LEU A 7 23.44 -41.93 33.54
N THR A 8 24.36 -40.94 33.53
CA THR A 8 25.77 -41.18 33.24
C THR A 8 26.43 -42.06 34.32
N GLN A 9 26.15 -41.79 35.62
CA GLN A 9 26.68 -42.59 36.73
C GLN A 9 26.13 -44.02 36.69
N GLU A 10 24.83 -44.18 36.39
CA GLU A 10 24.21 -45.53 36.25
C GLU A 10 24.84 -46.28 35.04
N GLY A 11 25.20 -45.57 33.97
CA GLY A 11 25.93 -46.17 32.85
C GLY A 11 27.34 -46.64 33.23
N GLU A 12 28.05 -45.82 34.01
CA GLU A 12 29.41 -46.16 34.49
C GLU A 12 29.37 -47.42 35.40
N GLU A 13 28.33 -47.60 36.23
CA GLU A 13 28.13 -48.81 37.04
C GLU A 13 27.93 -50.09 36.19
N LEU A 14 27.51 -49.93 34.94
CA LEU A 14 27.25 -51.00 33.97
C LEU A 14 28.38 -51.14 32.93
N ASP A 15 29.56 -50.53 33.14
CA ASP A 15 30.68 -50.48 32.24
C ASP A 15 30.33 -49.85 30.88
N LEU A 16 29.41 -48.84 30.91
CA LEU A 16 29.00 -48.07 29.75
C LEU A 16 29.37 -46.59 29.89
N LYS A 17 29.76 -45.98 28.82
CA LYS A 17 30.07 -44.52 28.74
C LYS A 17 29.13 -43.84 27.79
N LEU A 18 28.58 -42.70 28.21
CA LEU A 18 27.76 -41.81 27.33
C LEU A 18 28.67 -41.06 26.41
N VAL A 19 28.47 -41.18 25.08
CA VAL A 19 29.24 -40.50 24.05
C VAL A 19 28.28 -39.77 23.10
N SER A 20 28.65 -38.57 22.68
CA SER A 20 27.92 -37.83 21.64
C SER A 20 28.63 -38.08 20.27
N ARG A 21 27.87 -38.65 19.31
CA ARG A 21 28.31 -38.86 17.92
C ARG A 21 27.24 -38.30 16.96
N ASN A 22 27.67 -37.40 16.07
CA ASN A 22 26.75 -36.80 15.08
C ASN A 22 25.48 -36.17 15.68
N ASP A 23 25.61 -35.46 16.79
CA ASP A 23 24.51 -34.84 17.57
C ASP A 23 23.54 -35.85 18.25
N GLU A 24 23.80 -37.15 18.17
CA GLU A 24 23.11 -38.16 18.92
C GLU A 24 23.92 -38.64 20.12
N HIS A 25 23.25 -38.82 21.25
CA HIS A 25 23.84 -39.35 22.46
C HIS A 25 23.54 -40.88 22.52
N CYS A 26 24.61 -41.67 22.75
CA CYS A 26 24.45 -43.11 22.87
C CYS A 26 25.42 -43.70 23.94
N PHE A 27 25.04 -44.85 24.51
CA PHE A 27 25.94 -45.59 25.43
C PHE A 27 26.81 -46.54 24.66
N ILE A 28 28.12 -46.51 24.94
CA ILE A 28 29.06 -47.45 24.38
C ILE A 28 29.77 -48.22 25.48
N PRO A 29 30.10 -49.51 25.26
CA PRO A 29 30.79 -50.31 26.26
C PRO A 29 32.24 -49.87 26.41
N VAL A 30 32.72 -49.85 27.64
CA VAL A 30 34.12 -49.51 27.99
C VAL A 30 34.77 -50.65 28.76
N GLN A 31 36.10 -50.66 28.69
CA GLN A 31 36.97 -51.56 29.49
C GLN A 31 37.99 -50.73 30.27
N TYR A 32 38.35 -51.23 31.44
CA TYR A 32 39.32 -50.60 32.30
C TYR A 32 40.67 -51.31 32.11
N ILE A 33 41.70 -50.62 31.59
CA ILE A 33 43.08 -51.11 31.42
C ILE A 33 44.00 -50.09 32.08
N ASP A 34 44.79 -50.52 33.07
CA ASP A 34 45.73 -49.65 33.80
C ASP A 34 45.12 -48.34 34.31
N ASP A 35 43.96 -48.39 35.00
CA ASP A 35 43.17 -47.25 35.47
C ASP A 35 42.70 -46.26 34.38
N LYS A 36 42.76 -46.64 33.11
CA LYS A 36 42.22 -45.87 32.00
C LYS A 36 40.95 -46.52 31.43
N VAL A 37 39.97 -45.69 31.22
CA VAL A 37 38.70 -46.07 30.56
C VAL A 37 38.94 -46.02 29.03
N LEU A 38 38.85 -47.17 28.40
CA LEU A 38 39.00 -47.31 26.95
C LEU A 38 37.68 -47.78 26.31
N GLU A 39 37.26 -47.17 25.21
CA GLU A 39 36.10 -47.63 24.46
C GLU A 39 36.39 -49.00 23.83
N MET A 40 35.46 -49.97 24.02
CA MET A 40 35.60 -51.30 23.42
C MET A 40 35.39 -51.23 21.91
N THR A 41 36.36 -51.76 21.14
CA THR A 41 36.21 -51.89 19.70
C THR A 41 35.30 -53.09 19.36
N GLN A 42 34.81 -53.16 18.11
CA GLN A 42 34.03 -54.30 17.63
C GLN A 42 34.81 -55.62 17.70
N ALA A 43 36.13 -55.56 17.62
CA ALA A 43 37.01 -56.69 17.78
C ALA A 43 37.02 -57.19 19.24
N ASP A 44 37.08 -56.26 20.21
CA ASP A 44 37.02 -56.58 21.65
C ASP A 44 35.70 -57.22 22.05
N ILE A 45 34.58 -56.65 21.57
CA ILE A 45 33.22 -57.18 21.77
C ILE A 45 33.12 -58.59 21.16
N ASN A 46 33.73 -58.84 20.01
CA ASN A 46 33.74 -60.16 19.37
C ASN A 46 34.60 -61.21 20.08
N ALA A 47 35.58 -60.80 20.88
CA ALA A 47 36.41 -61.69 21.68
C ALA A 47 35.72 -62.17 22.98
N LEU A 48 34.65 -61.52 23.45
CA LEU A 48 33.86 -61.89 24.65
C LEU A 48 33.03 -63.14 24.42
N SER A 49 32.72 -63.84 25.53
CA SER A 49 31.81 -65.01 25.51
C SER A 49 30.42 -64.58 25.03
N SER A 50 29.65 -65.56 24.50
CA SER A 50 28.28 -65.33 24.04
C SER A 50 27.34 -64.78 25.15
N LYS A 51 27.60 -65.13 26.40
CA LYS A 51 26.82 -64.66 27.55
C LYS A 51 27.13 -63.19 27.90
N GLU A 52 28.42 -62.86 27.99
CA GLU A 52 28.88 -61.49 28.29
C GLU A 52 28.44 -60.51 27.18
N ARG A 53 28.50 -60.91 25.93
CA ARG A 53 28.04 -60.10 24.78
C ARG A 53 26.51 -59.85 24.85
N SER A 54 25.73 -60.84 25.27
CA SER A 54 24.28 -60.71 25.44
C SER A 54 23.93 -59.73 26.58
N GLU A 55 24.73 -59.78 27.67
CA GLU A 55 24.55 -58.94 28.85
C GLU A 55 24.91 -57.47 28.54
N ILE A 56 26.01 -57.19 27.90
CA ILE A 56 26.40 -55.86 27.45
C ILE A 56 25.34 -55.28 26.49
N ASN A 57 24.88 -56.05 25.51
CA ASN A 57 23.83 -55.60 24.60
C ASN A 57 22.50 -55.33 25.28
N ALA A 58 22.18 -56.09 26.33
CA ALA A 58 20.98 -55.86 27.13
C ALA A 58 21.08 -54.56 27.95
N ASN A 59 22.25 -54.29 28.54
CA ASN A 59 22.55 -53.08 29.28
C ASN A 59 22.53 -51.86 28.41
N ILE A 60 23.18 -51.90 27.21
CA ILE A 60 23.10 -50.82 26.23
C ILE A 60 21.67 -50.48 25.87
N ARG A 61 20.87 -51.50 25.48
CA ARG A 61 19.46 -51.29 25.14
C ARG A 61 18.64 -50.74 26.31
N HIS A 62 18.99 -51.12 27.55
CA HIS A 62 18.30 -50.58 28.72
C HIS A 62 18.61 -49.10 28.94
N MET A 63 19.87 -48.71 28.81
CA MET A 63 20.35 -47.37 29.00
C MET A 63 19.88 -46.44 27.85
N ASP A 64 19.93 -46.94 26.59
CA ASP A 64 19.45 -46.18 25.43
C ASP A 64 17.94 -45.88 25.55
N LYS A 65 17.13 -46.85 26.04
CA LYS A 65 15.70 -46.59 26.33
C LYS A 65 15.47 -45.55 27.43
N LYS A 66 16.35 -45.50 28.44
CA LYS A 66 16.27 -44.46 29.48
C LYS A 66 16.67 -43.10 28.91
N LEU A 67 17.69 -43.05 28.06
CA LEU A 67 18.14 -41.86 27.40
C LEU A 67 17.05 -41.30 26.45
N GLU A 68 16.41 -42.19 25.67
CA GLU A 68 15.28 -41.83 24.80
C GLU A 68 14.10 -41.25 25.60
N ARG A 69 13.74 -41.87 26.73
CA ARG A 69 12.68 -41.34 27.62
C ARG A 69 13.06 -39.99 28.21
N LEU A 70 14.31 -39.79 28.58
CA LEU A 70 14.79 -38.51 29.09
C LEU A 70 14.71 -37.44 27.99
N GLY A 71 15.08 -37.79 26.76
CA GLY A 71 14.96 -36.91 25.61
C GLY A 71 13.53 -36.47 25.31
N MET A 72 12.59 -37.44 25.33
CA MET A 72 11.14 -37.16 25.21
C MET A 72 10.66 -36.20 26.32
N HIS A 73 11.03 -36.51 27.58
CA HIS A 73 10.59 -35.68 28.71
C HIS A 73 11.19 -34.26 28.68
N LEU A 74 12.43 -34.10 28.17
CA LEU A 74 13.04 -32.79 27.93
C LEU A 74 12.31 -32.02 26.83
N GLY A 75 11.93 -32.72 25.74
CA GLY A 75 11.13 -32.12 24.67
C GLY A 75 9.79 -31.61 25.18
N ASP A 76 9.07 -32.42 25.96
CA ASP A 76 7.79 -32.05 26.60
C ASP A 76 7.94 -30.81 27.51
N LEU A 77 9.04 -30.74 28.29
CA LEU A 77 9.32 -29.59 29.16
C LEU A 77 9.69 -28.31 28.37
N GLU A 78 10.42 -28.47 27.29
CA GLU A 78 10.75 -27.33 26.41
C GLU A 78 9.51 -26.79 25.72
N GLU A 79 8.61 -27.66 25.26
CA GLU A 79 7.33 -27.27 24.67
C GLU A 79 6.45 -26.56 25.71
N ASP A 80 6.28 -27.12 26.90
CA ASP A 80 5.51 -26.51 28.02
C ASP A 80 6.11 -25.15 28.44
N ALA A 81 7.44 -25.02 28.44
CA ALA A 81 8.10 -23.76 28.75
C ALA A 81 7.85 -22.72 27.65
N ARG A 82 7.92 -23.14 26.38
CA ARG A 82 7.65 -22.26 25.24
C ARG A 82 6.21 -21.77 25.26
N ASP A 83 5.26 -22.66 25.49
CA ASP A 83 3.85 -22.29 25.59
C ASP A 83 3.58 -21.28 26.71
N LYS A 84 4.21 -21.47 27.88
CA LYS A 84 4.08 -20.52 28.99
C LYS A 84 4.66 -19.17 28.70
N VAL A 85 5.77 -19.11 27.97
CA VAL A 85 6.37 -17.86 27.49
C VAL A 85 5.44 -17.16 26.51
N GLN A 86 4.83 -17.89 25.58
CA GLN A 86 3.84 -17.34 24.65
C GLN A 86 2.66 -16.71 25.37
N VAL A 87 2.06 -17.43 26.33
CA VAL A 87 0.93 -16.92 27.11
C VAL A 87 1.34 -15.65 27.86
N LEU A 88 2.52 -15.64 28.49
CA LEU A 88 3.04 -14.47 29.20
C LEU A 88 3.23 -13.28 28.28
N ASN A 89 3.84 -13.47 27.11
CA ASN A 89 4.05 -12.41 26.11
C ASN A 89 2.72 -11.81 25.66
N ARG A 90 1.71 -12.64 25.40
CA ARG A 90 0.36 -12.17 25.04
C ARG A 90 -0.31 -11.37 26.16
N ASP A 91 -0.17 -11.79 27.41
CA ASP A 91 -0.75 -11.07 28.54
C ASP A 91 -0.06 -9.73 28.79
N ILE A 92 1.26 -9.66 28.65
CA ILE A 92 2.01 -8.41 28.71
C ILE A 92 1.56 -7.49 27.56
N ALA A 93 1.48 -8.00 26.34
CA ALA A 93 1.02 -7.23 25.18
C ALA A 93 -0.38 -6.66 25.40
N LYS A 94 -1.33 -7.42 25.96
CA LYS A 94 -2.67 -6.92 26.32
C LYS A 94 -2.60 -5.75 27.31
N GLN A 95 -1.83 -5.91 28.37
CA GLN A 95 -1.70 -4.86 29.41
C GLN A 95 -1.11 -3.56 28.86
N VAL A 96 -0.23 -3.64 27.87
CA VAL A 96 0.40 -2.45 27.26
C VAL A 96 -0.48 -1.83 26.16
N LEU A 97 -1.09 -2.66 25.31
CA LEU A 97 -1.82 -2.19 24.13
C LEU A 97 -3.21 -1.66 24.44
N LEU A 98 -4.01 -2.38 25.24
CA LEU A 98 -5.41 -2.02 25.47
C LEU A 98 -5.58 -0.61 26.03
N PRO A 99 -4.81 -0.13 27.03
CA PRO A 99 -4.93 1.25 27.49
C PRO A 99 -4.58 2.28 26.42
N LYS A 100 -3.63 1.97 25.52
CA LYS A 100 -3.28 2.86 24.40
C LYS A 100 -4.39 2.95 23.38
N VAL A 101 -5.01 1.81 23.05
CA VAL A 101 -6.17 1.75 22.17
C VAL A 101 -7.34 2.55 22.75
N GLU A 102 -7.63 2.42 24.04
CA GLU A 102 -8.68 3.20 24.70
C GLU A 102 -8.41 4.72 24.67
N GLN A 103 -7.16 5.13 24.86
CA GLN A 103 -6.76 6.54 24.72
C GLN A 103 -7.00 7.05 23.29
N LEU A 104 -6.63 6.26 22.26
CA LEU A 104 -6.87 6.62 20.87
C LEU A 104 -8.36 6.69 20.55
N LEU A 105 -9.16 5.74 21.02
CA LEU A 105 -10.61 5.72 20.84
C LEU A 105 -11.28 6.92 21.50
N THR A 106 -10.80 7.35 22.65
CA THR A 106 -11.31 8.55 23.32
C THR A 106 -10.96 9.80 22.53
N LYS A 107 -9.73 9.88 22.01
CA LYS A 107 -9.26 11.05 21.26
C LYS A 107 -9.93 11.20 19.90
N PHE A 108 -10.29 10.09 19.25
CA PHE A 108 -10.85 10.04 17.89
C PHE A 108 -12.24 9.39 17.86
N ALA A 109 -13.05 9.65 18.88
CA ALA A 109 -14.36 9.02 19.05
C ALA A 109 -15.33 9.27 17.88
N GLU A 110 -15.16 10.38 17.15
CA GLU A 110 -16.01 10.80 16.04
C GLU A 110 -15.66 10.11 14.70
N VAL A 111 -14.54 9.37 14.64
CA VAL A 111 -14.10 8.71 13.40
C VAL A 111 -14.83 7.37 13.25
N GLU A 112 -15.72 7.29 12.27
CA GLU A 112 -16.46 6.07 11.96
C GLU A 112 -15.53 4.92 11.56
N GLY A 113 -15.82 3.70 12.02
CA GLY A 113 -15.02 2.50 11.73
C GLY A 113 -13.68 2.37 12.49
N LEU A 114 -13.16 3.46 13.07
CA LEU A 114 -11.87 3.42 13.77
C LEU A 114 -11.88 2.49 15.00
N LYS A 115 -13.01 2.40 15.67
CA LYS A 115 -13.17 1.53 16.86
C LYS A 115 -12.94 0.05 16.53
N ASP A 116 -13.55 -0.42 15.47
CA ASP A 116 -13.46 -1.82 15.07
C ASP A 116 -12.06 -2.10 14.49
N TYR A 117 -11.54 -1.19 13.68
CA TYR A 117 -10.18 -1.28 13.17
C TYR A 117 -9.13 -1.39 14.28
N LEU A 118 -9.15 -0.50 15.28
CA LEU A 118 -8.17 -0.52 16.37
C LEU A 118 -8.29 -1.76 17.26
N LYS A 119 -9.50 -2.30 17.43
CA LYS A 119 -9.69 -3.57 18.15
C LYS A 119 -9.06 -4.74 17.39
N TYR A 120 -9.38 -4.92 16.10
CA TYR A 120 -8.78 -5.95 15.27
C TYR A 120 -7.27 -5.82 15.19
N TYR A 121 -6.77 -4.59 15.05
CA TYR A 121 -5.34 -4.29 15.05
C TYR A 121 -4.66 -4.72 16.36
N ALA A 122 -5.25 -4.40 17.50
CA ALA A 122 -4.72 -4.79 18.79
C ALA A 122 -4.78 -6.32 19.01
N GLU A 123 -5.89 -6.96 18.64
CA GLU A 123 -6.04 -8.42 18.72
C GLU A 123 -5.02 -9.14 17.83
N ASP A 124 -4.77 -8.65 16.62
CA ASP A 124 -3.78 -9.22 15.73
C ASP A 124 -2.36 -9.11 16.29
N ILE A 125 -1.98 -7.93 16.82
CA ILE A 125 -0.66 -7.76 17.47
C ILE A 125 -0.52 -8.70 18.68
N ILE A 126 -1.54 -8.81 19.52
CA ILE A 126 -1.52 -9.69 20.69
C ILE A 126 -1.34 -11.15 20.30
N ASN A 127 -2.05 -11.57 19.25
CA ASN A 127 -1.98 -12.96 18.77
C ASN A 127 -0.64 -13.28 18.07
N ASN A 128 0.00 -12.29 17.48
CA ASN A 128 1.26 -12.41 16.73
C ASN A 128 2.41 -11.65 17.41
N VAL A 129 2.38 -11.52 18.72
CA VAL A 129 3.37 -10.74 19.47
C VAL A 129 4.81 -11.22 19.24
N GLU A 130 5.01 -12.48 18.96
CA GLU A 130 6.31 -13.08 18.68
C GLU A 130 6.94 -12.49 17.41
N VAL A 131 6.14 -12.33 16.35
CA VAL A 131 6.61 -11.70 15.10
C VAL A 131 7.10 -10.27 15.34
N VAL A 132 6.53 -9.59 16.33
CA VAL A 132 6.95 -8.22 16.71
C VAL A 132 8.23 -8.25 17.54
N LEU A 133 8.42 -9.29 18.37
CA LEU A 133 9.59 -9.45 19.24
C LEU A 133 10.80 -10.04 18.51
N GLU A 134 10.57 -10.94 17.53
CA GLU A 134 11.62 -11.64 16.77
C GLU A 134 12.28 -10.80 15.68
N GLN A 135 11.80 -9.59 15.41
CA GLN A 135 12.50 -8.67 14.52
C GLN A 135 13.80 -8.23 15.18
N GLU A 136 14.82 -9.05 15.02
CA GLU A 136 16.19 -8.68 15.33
C GLU A 136 16.58 -7.42 14.53
N GLU A 137 17.40 -6.61 15.16
CA GLU A 137 18.00 -5.42 14.57
C GLU A 137 18.83 -5.84 13.35
N ASP A 138 18.24 -5.77 12.17
CA ASP A 138 19.04 -5.71 10.95
C ASP A 138 19.82 -4.40 11.02
N ASP A 139 21.09 -4.50 11.36
CA ASP A 139 22.04 -3.40 11.61
C ASP A 139 22.22 -2.43 10.42
N PHE A 140 21.48 -2.64 9.31
CA PHE A 140 21.73 -1.96 8.04
C PHE A 140 20.68 -0.91 7.63
N THR A 141 19.57 -0.74 8.36
CA THR A 141 18.58 0.29 8.03
C THR A 141 18.30 1.22 9.23
N PRO A 142 18.90 2.42 9.26
CA PRO A 142 18.62 3.39 10.31
C PRO A 142 17.26 4.06 10.08
N GLY A 143 16.21 3.59 10.74
CA GLY A 143 14.89 4.23 10.73
C GLY A 143 13.91 3.53 11.67
N LEU A 144 13.16 4.33 12.44
CA LEU A 144 12.13 3.87 13.38
C LEU A 144 11.08 2.95 12.72
N PHE A 145 10.86 3.11 11.40
CA PHE A 145 9.89 2.35 10.61
C PHE A 145 10.37 0.96 10.19
N SER A 146 11.67 0.69 10.25
CA SER A 146 12.27 -0.62 9.93
C SER A 146 11.92 -1.71 10.96
N ARG A 147 11.48 -1.32 12.16
CA ARG A 147 11.15 -2.23 13.26
C ARG A 147 9.69 -2.67 13.30
N ILE A 148 8.83 -2.13 12.43
CA ILE A 148 7.41 -2.47 12.40
C ILE A 148 7.16 -3.45 11.26
N PRO A 149 6.64 -4.66 11.52
CA PRO A 149 6.27 -5.59 10.46
C PRO A 149 5.41 -4.91 9.41
N SER A 150 5.62 -5.22 8.13
CA SER A 150 4.91 -4.58 7.01
C SER A 150 3.39 -4.60 7.19
N ARG A 151 2.85 -5.69 7.75
CA ARG A 151 1.41 -5.85 8.03
C ARG A 151 0.82 -4.81 8.99
N TYR A 152 1.65 -4.15 9.80
CA TYR A 152 1.24 -3.10 10.75
C TYR A 152 1.55 -1.68 10.26
N GLN A 153 2.10 -1.55 9.07
CA GLN A 153 2.32 -0.24 8.45
C GLN A 153 1.02 0.29 7.87
N ALA A 154 0.88 1.62 7.82
CA ALA A 154 -0.24 2.27 7.18
C ALA A 154 0.19 2.85 5.84
N ASN A 155 -0.56 2.56 4.77
CA ASN A 155 -0.41 3.23 3.49
C ASN A 155 -1.41 4.38 3.40
N VAL A 156 -0.92 5.61 3.53
CA VAL A 156 -1.76 6.82 3.40
C VAL A 156 -1.88 7.17 1.93
N ILE A 157 -2.97 6.75 1.29
CA ILE A 157 -3.21 6.97 -0.13
C ILE A 157 -3.55 8.42 -0.48
N VAL A 158 -4.26 9.15 0.40
CA VAL A 158 -4.59 10.57 0.22
C VAL A 158 -4.48 11.30 1.54
N SER A 159 -3.87 12.49 1.52
CA SER A 159 -3.81 13.39 2.67
C SER A 159 -4.04 14.83 2.21
N HIS A 160 -4.99 15.51 2.82
CA HIS A 160 -5.26 16.92 2.60
C HIS A 160 -4.69 17.75 3.76
N LYS A 161 -4.21 18.96 3.46
CA LYS A 161 -3.73 19.87 4.52
C LYS A 161 -4.90 20.31 5.40
N PRO A 162 -4.71 20.40 6.72
CA PRO A 162 -5.71 21.00 7.60
C PRO A 162 -6.09 22.40 7.10
N ASN A 163 -7.37 22.70 7.07
CA ASN A 163 -7.94 23.99 6.58
C ASN A 163 -7.71 24.28 5.08
N ALA A 164 -7.27 23.32 4.28
CA ALA A 164 -7.40 23.42 2.84
C ALA A 164 -8.90 23.40 2.47
N GLY A 165 -9.33 24.24 1.53
CA GLY A 165 -10.67 24.14 0.96
C GLY A 165 -10.91 22.80 0.26
N ALA A 166 -12.07 22.63 -0.35
CA ALA A 166 -12.36 21.47 -1.17
C ALA A 166 -11.28 21.32 -2.27
N PRO A 167 -10.73 20.12 -2.49
CA PRO A 167 -9.71 19.92 -3.51
C PRO A 167 -10.28 20.22 -4.90
N VAL A 168 -9.50 20.93 -5.73
CA VAL A 168 -9.79 21.15 -7.14
C VAL A 168 -8.63 20.62 -7.92
N ILE A 169 -8.87 19.57 -8.69
CA ILE A 169 -7.83 18.87 -9.44
C ILE A 169 -8.17 18.91 -10.92
N PHE A 170 -7.22 19.31 -11.73
CA PHE A 170 -7.24 19.17 -13.18
C PHE A 170 -6.35 17.97 -13.55
N GLU A 171 -6.91 17.03 -14.31
CA GLU A 171 -6.18 15.87 -14.80
C GLU A 171 -6.05 15.98 -16.33
N ASP A 172 -4.84 16.20 -16.77
CA ASP A 172 -4.49 16.42 -18.17
C ASP A 172 -4.28 15.12 -18.95
N PHE A 173 -4.02 14.01 -18.26
CA PHE A 173 -3.83 12.69 -18.89
C PHE A 173 -4.68 11.61 -18.19
N PRO A 174 -6.00 11.60 -18.41
CA PRO A 174 -6.98 10.82 -17.65
C PRO A 174 -7.01 9.34 -18.06
N THR A 175 -5.91 8.63 -17.94
CA THR A 175 -5.89 7.18 -18.14
C THR A 175 -6.71 6.46 -17.07
N HIS A 176 -7.09 5.21 -17.30
CA HIS A 176 -7.77 4.38 -16.31
C HIS A 176 -7.00 4.34 -14.96
N TYR A 177 -5.67 4.17 -15.02
CA TYR A 177 -4.82 4.15 -13.83
C TYR A 177 -4.74 5.49 -13.13
N ASN A 178 -4.60 6.57 -13.88
CA ASN A 178 -4.53 7.92 -13.32
C ASN A 178 -5.85 8.34 -12.66
N LEU A 179 -6.99 7.94 -13.20
CA LEU A 179 -8.29 8.26 -12.64
C LEU A 179 -8.66 7.38 -11.44
N LEU A 180 -8.64 6.07 -11.61
CA LEU A 180 -9.15 5.12 -10.62
C LEU A 180 -8.09 4.62 -9.65
N GLY A 181 -6.80 4.81 -9.97
CA GLY A 181 -5.71 4.21 -9.24
C GLY A 181 -5.47 2.76 -9.62
N HIS A 182 -4.43 2.19 -9.08
CA HIS A 182 -4.03 0.81 -9.35
C HIS A 182 -3.23 0.22 -8.19
N VAL A 183 -2.99 -1.07 -8.25
CA VAL A 183 -2.10 -1.78 -7.33
C VAL A 183 -0.85 -2.18 -8.12
N GLU A 184 0.30 -1.70 -7.68
CA GLU A 184 1.59 -2.09 -8.27
C GLU A 184 1.92 -3.55 -7.93
N GLN A 185 2.69 -4.18 -8.80
CA GLN A 185 3.16 -5.55 -8.61
C GLN A 185 4.69 -5.56 -8.56
N LEU A 186 5.24 -6.29 -7.61
CA LEU A 186 6.68 -6.51 -7.50
C LEU A 186 7.02 -7.91 -8.00
N THR A 187 8.04 -7.99 -8.84
CA THR A 187 8.58 -9.28 -9.27
C THR A 187 9.84 -9.58 -8.44
N GLN A 188 9.75 -10.58 -7.56
CA GLN A 188 10.87 -11.07 -6.77
C GLN A 188 11.16 -12.53 -7.12
N HIS A 189 12.36 -12.82 -7.54
CA HIS A 189 12.81 -14.19 -7.92
C HIS A 189 11.88 -14.91 -8.90
N GLY A 190 11.26 -14.16 -9.83
CA GLY A 190 10.32 -14.71 -10.81
C GLY A 190 8.89 -14.93 -10.31
N THR A 191 8.60 -14.58 -9.05
CA THR A 191 7.25 -14.60 -8.48
C THR A 191 6.70 -13.19 -8.41
N ILE A 192 5.46 -13.00 -8.89
CA ILE A 192 4.75 -11.73 -8.79
C ILE A 192 4.08 -11.67 -7.43
N THR A 193 4.43 -10.63 -6.66
CA THR A 193 3.84 -10.36 -5.35
C THR A 193 3.23 -8.97 -5.31
N THR A 194 2.20 -8.79 -4.52
CA THR A 194 1.59 -7.49 -4.24
C THR A 194 1.15 -7.43 -2.79
N ASP A 195 1.13 -6.22 -2.23
CA ASP A 195 0.58 -5.95 -0.92
C ASP A 195 -0.12 -4.58 -0.88
N PHE A 196 -0.74 -4.26 0.26
CA PHE A 196 -1.49 -3.01 0.42
C PHE A 196 -0.62 -1.75 0.34
N THR A 197 0.69 -1.84 0.56
CA THR A 197 1.62 -0.68 0.47
C THR A 197 1.87 -0.26 -0.98
N LEU A 198 1.54 -1.13 -1.92
CA LEU A 198 1.68 -0.92 -3.36
C LEU A 198 0.41 -0.31 -3.99
N ILE A 199 -0.61 0.01 -3.21
CA ILE A 199 -1.80 0.70 -3.68
C ILE A 199 -1.44 2.14 -4.01
N ARG A 200 -1.74 2.56 -5.26
CA ARG A 200 -1.55 3.93 -5.77
C ARG A 200 -2.91 4.58 -6.02
N PRO A 201 -3.18 5.73 -5.41
CA PRO A 201 -4.44 6.43 -5.61
C PRO A 201 -4.51 7.08 -6.99
N GLY A 202 -5.68 7.06 -7.60
CA GLY A 202 -5.98 7.89 -8.76
C GLY A 202 -6.49 9.28 -8.38
N THR A 203 -6.75 10.11 -9.38
CA THR A 203 -7.24 11.48 -9.18
C THR A 203 -8.65 11.53 -8.60
N LEU A 204 -9.48 10.50 -8.83
CA LEU A 204 -10.77 10.37 -8.16
C LEU A 204 -10.64 10.27 -6.63
N HIS A 205 -9.59 9.60 -6.13
CA HIS A 205 -9.29 9.57 -4.69
C HIS A 205 -8.84 10.93 -4.18
N LYS A 206 -7.92 11.57 -4.93
CA LYS A 206 -7.32 12.87 -4.54
C LYS A 206 -8.34 14.00 -4.57
N ALA A 207 -9.32 13.95 -5.51
CA ALA A 207 -10.35 14.96 -5.68
C ALA A 207 -11.62 14.68 -4.85
N ASN A 208 -11.68 13.56 -4.13
CA ASN A 208 -12.86 13.19 -3.34
C ASN A 208 -13.15 14.24 -2.26
N GLY A 209 -14.41 14.66 -2.16
CA GLY A 209 -14.81 15.80 -1.35
C GLY A 209 -14.72 17.15 -2.07
N GLY A 210 -14.35 17.18 -3.36
CA GLY A 210 -14.14 18.42 -4.13
C GLY A 210 -14.51 18.31 -5.60
N PHE A 211 -13.63 18.81 -6.46
CA PHE A 211 -13.87 18.96 -7.90
C PHE A 211 -12.75 18.28 -8.70
N LEU A 212 -13.15 17.57 -9.74
CA LEU A 212 -12.24 17.01 -10.75
C LEU A 212 -12.60 17.63 -12.10
N MET A 213 -11.63 18.25 -12.76
CA MET A 213 -11.76 18.84 -14.08
C MET A 213 -11.03 17.95 -15.10
N LEU A 214 -11.70 17.63 -16.19
CA LEU A 214 -11.21 16.75 -17.26
C LEU A 214 -11.52 17.34 -18.62
N GLU A 215 -10.60 17.19 -19.56
CA GLU A 215 -10.90 17.42 -20.97
C GLU A 215 -11.58 16.19 -21.55
N ALA A 216 -12.76 16.39 -22.16
CA ALA A 216 -13.58 15.28 -22.65
C ALA A 216 -12.88 14.51 -23.79
N GLU A 217 -12.22 15.20 -24.70
CA GLU A 217 -11.47 14.58 -25.80
C GLU A 217 -10.43 13.62 -25.27
N GLN A 218 -9.55 14.11 -24.38
CA GLN A 218 -8.47 13.31 -23.81
C GLN A 218 -9.02 12.12 -23.03
N LEU A 219 -10.14 12.29 -22.31
CA LEU A 219 -10.78 11.22 -21.58
C LEU A 219 -11.33 10.12 -22.50
N LEU A 220 -11.93 10.52 -23.64
CA LEU A 220 -12.53 9.59 -24.60
C LEU A 220 -11.47 8.83 -25.41
N GLU A 221 -10.30 9.42 -25.65
CA GLU A 221 -9.18 8.77 -26.29
C GLU A 221 -8.58 7.63 -25.41
N GLN A 222 -8.77 7.71 -24.09
CA GLN A 222 -8.19 6.70 -23.19
C GLN A 222 -9.06 5.47 -23.03
N PRO A 223 -8.54 4.27 -23.38
CA PRO A 223 -9.28 3.04 -23.22
C PRO A 223 -9.76 2.82 -21.77
N TYR A 224 -11.01 2.43 -21.60
CA TYR A 224 -11.63 2.09 -20.33
C TYR A 224 -11.75 3.23 -19.29
N ALA A 225 -11.11 4.37 -19.51
CA ALA A 225 -11.12 5.50 -18.58
C ALA A 225 -12.54 6.07 -18.42
N TRP A 226 -13.19 6.38 -19.52
CA TRP A 226 -14.58 6.85 -19.57
C TRP A 226 -15.56 5.90 -18.89
N GLN A 227 -15.44 4.60 -19.19
CA GLN A 227 -16.31 3.59 -18.60
C GLN A 227 -16.07 3.42 -17.11
N GLY A 228 -14.81 3.49 -16.67
CA GLY A 228 -14.44 3.47 -15.26
C GLY A 228 -15.01 4.66 -14.50
N LEU A 229 -14.88 5.86 -15.05
CA LEU A 229 -15.45 7.09 -14.49
C LEU A 229 -16.98 7.00 -14.36
N LYS A 230 -17.68 6.61 -15.42
CA LYS A 230 -19.14 6.43 -15.38
C LYS A 230 -19.58 5.45 -14.32
N ARG A 231 -18.88 4.32 -14.19
CA ARG A 231 -19.17 3.30 -13.17
C ARG A 231 -19.02 3.88 -11.77
N ALA A 232 -17.93 4.60 -11.51
CA ALA A 232 -17.68 5.22 -10.22
C ALA A 232 -18.74 6.25 -9.86
N LEU A 233 -19.10 7.14 -10.81
CA LEU A 233 -20.14 8.16 -10.61
C LEU A 233 -21.53 7.57 -10.41
N LYS A 234 -21.91 6.53 -11.19
CA LYS A 234 -23.21 5.87 -11.05
C LYS A 234 -23.35 5.08 -9.74
N SER A 235 -22.28 4.40 -9.32
CA SER A 235 -22.30 3.63 -8.08
C SER A 235 -22.16 4.50 -6.82
N GLY A 236 -21.63 5.72 -6.95
CA GLY A 236 -21.25 6.56 -5.82
C GLY A 236 -20.13 5.95 -4.98
N GLN A 237 -19.37 5.03 -5.56
CA GLN A 237 -18.30 4.31 -4.89
C GLN A 237 -17.06 4.20 -5.80
N LEU A 238 -15.91 4.39 -5.20
CA LEU A 238 -14.63 4.21 -5.84
C LEU A 238 -14.07 2.85 -5.47
N LYS A 239 -13.94 1.98 -6.49
CA LYS A 239 -13.33 0.66 -6.36
C LYS A 239 -12.03 0.63 -7.13
N LEU A 240 -10.97 0.24 -6.46
CA LEU A 240 -9.71 -0.13 -7.11
C LEU A 240 -9.90 -1.51 -7.76
N SER A 241 -10.18 -1.51 -9.06
CA SER A 241 -10.21 -2.75 -9.84
C SER A 241 -9.00 -2.77 -10.76
N SER A 242 -8.27 -3.87 -10.80
CA SER A 242 -7.20 -4.02 -11.78
C SER A 242 -7.79 -4.09 -13.18
N LEU A 243 -7.18 -3.38 -14.11
CA LEU A 243 -7.57 -3.41 -15.54
C LEU A 243 -7.46 -4.85 -16.08
N GLU A 244 -6.50 -5.61 -15.59
CA GLU A 244 -6.26 -7.01 -15.90
C GLU A 244 -7.47 -7.90 -15.55
N HIS A 245 -8.13 -7.63 -14.42
CA HIS A 245 -9.37 -8.32 -14.03
C HIS A 245 -10.53 -7.96 -14.96
N MET A 246 -10.59 -6.71 -15.44
CA MET A 246 -11.61 -6.29 -16.41
C MET A 246 -11.37 -6.92 -17.78
N LEU A 247 -10.12 -7.15 -18.14
CA LEU A 247 -9.73 -7.76 -19.42
C LEU A 247 -9.72 -9.30 -19.39
N THR A 248 -10.16 -9.92 -18.28
CA THR A 248 -10.15 -11.39 -18.09
C THR A 248 -8.78 -12.05 -18.30
N LEU A 249 -7.70 -11.31 -18.10
CA LEU A 249 -6.35 -11.85 -18.09
C LEU A 249 -6.16 -12.62 -16.77
N THR A 250 -6.49 -13.88 -16.79
CA THR A 250 -6.42 -14.80 -15.66
C THR A 250 -4.97 -15.01 -15.22
N GLY A 251 -4.69 -14.80 -13.94
CA GLY A 251 -3.45 -15.23 -13.31
C GLY A 251 -2.75 -14.21 -12.40
N SER A 252 -3.22 -12.97 -12.31
CA SER A 252 -2.64 -12.02 -11.38
C SER A 252 -3.30 -12.11 -9.99
N ILE A 253 -2.49 -12.28 -8.96
CA ILE A 253 -2.95 -12.09 -7.58
C ILE A 253 -3.17 -10.59 -7.40
N SER A 254 -4.42 -10.15 -7.21
CA SER A 254 -4.78 -8.76 -6.96
C SER A 254 -5.40 -8.63 -5.57
N ILE A 255 -5.04 -7.57 -4.88
CA ILE A 255 -5.72 -7.15 -3.66
C ILE A 255 -6.88 -6.26 -4.07
N GLU A 256 -8.08 -6.58 -3.59
CA GLU A 256 -9.27 -5.74 -3.77
C GLU A 256 -9.57 -5.01 -2.45
N PRO A 257 -9.15 -3.73 -2.31
CA PRO A 257 -9.49 -2.92 -1.16
C PRO A 257 -10.99 -2.66 -1.08
N GLU A 258 -11.48 -2.36 0.12
CA GLU A 258 -12.86 -1.92 0.31
C GLU A 258 -13.16 -0.66 -0.52
N ALA A 259 -14.40 -0.59 -1.03
CA ALA A 259 -14.85 0.54 -1.82
C ALA A 259 -14.96 1.80 -0.95
N ILE A 260 -14.47 2.93 -1.47
CA ILE A 260 -14.54 4.23 -0.79
C ILE A 260 -15.77 4.99 -1.30
N PRO A 261 -16.61 5.56 -0.42
CA PRO A 261 -17.72 6.44 -0.83
C PRO A 261 -17.19 7.63 -1.64
N LEU A 262 -17.82 7.89 -2.80
CA LEU A 262 -17.43 8.95 -3.72
C LEU A 262 -18.37 10.16 -3.55
N ASN A 263 -17.81 11.27 -3.09
CA ASN A 263 -18.49 12.56 -3.01
C ASN A 263 -17.70 13.59 -3.81
N LEU A 264 -17.94 13.64 -5.11
CA LEU A 264 -17.13 14.38 -6.07
C LEU A 264 -18.03 15.11 -7.06
N LYS A 265 -17.61 16.31 -7.49
CA LYS A 265 -18.15 17.01 -8.65
C LYS A 265 -17.16 16.90 -9.80
N VAL A 266 -17.62 16.34 -10.91
CA VAL A 266 -16.79 16.25 -12.13
C VAL A 266 -17.24 17.35 -13.09
N VAL A 267 -16.27 18.06 -13.63
CA VAL A 267 -16.44 19.07 -14.67
C VAL A 267 -15.76 18.57 -15.94
N LEU A 268 -16.53 18.31 -16.98
CA LEU A 268 -16.00 17.98 -18.30
C LEU A 268 -15.90 19.29 -19.12
N LEU A 269 -14.72 19.53 -19.64
CA LEU A 269 -14.45 20.62 -20.58
C LEU A 269 -14.49 20.01 -21.98
N ALA A 270 -15.32 20.57 -22.84
CA ALA A 270 -15.48 20.08 -24.20
C ALA A 270 -15.84 21.21 -25.14
N GLU A 271 -15.48 21.08 -26.41
CA GLU A 271 -16.08 21.87 -27.48
C GLU A 271 -17.54 21.44 -27.69
N PRO A 272 -18.42 22.36 -28.17
CA PRO A 272 -19.82 22.06 -28.37
C PRO A 272 -20.06 20.83 -29.25
N GLU A 273 -19.28 20.65 -30.30
CA GLU A 273 -19.37 19.52 -31.23
C GLU A 273 -19.18 18.19 -30.50
N ILE A 274 -18.15 18.09 -29.67
CA ILE A 274 -17.82 16.90 -28.87
C ILE A 274 -18.96 16.55 -27.90
N TYR A 275 -19.55 17.57 -27.28
CA TYR A 275 -20.68 17.35 -26.39
C TYR A 275 -21.86 16.69 -27.11
N TYR A 276 -22.19 17.13 -28.33
CA TYR A 276 -23.29 16.54 -29.11
C TYR A 276 -22.95 15.15 -29.62
N GLU A 277 -21.71 14.92 -30.06
CA GLU A 277 -21.25 13.59 -30.47
C GLU A 277 -21.34 12.56 -29.33
N ILE A 278 -20.89 12.94 -28.12
CA ILE A 278 -21.01 12.07 -26.94
C ILE A 278 -22.50 11.77 -26.65
N LEU A 279 -23.38 12.77 -26.77
CA LEU A 279 -24.79 12.62 -26.47
C LEU A 279 -25.52 11.69 -27.46
N GLU A 280 -25.08 11.65 -28.72
CA GLU A 280 -25.57 10.71 -29.72
C GLU A 280 -25.15 9.28 -29.43
N VAL A 281 -23.88 9.07 -29.05
CA VAL A 281 -23.31 7.75 -28.77
C VAL A 281 -23.77 7.25 -27.39
N GLU A 282 -23.90 8.14 -26.42
CA GLU A 282 -24.24 7.84 -25.03
C GLU A 282 -25.38 8.71 -24.50
N PRO A 283 -26.63 8.37 -24.77
CA PRO A 283 -27.80 9.13 -24.29
C PRO A 283 -27.88 9.25 -22.77
N GLU A 284 -27.21 8.36 -22.05
CA GLU A 284 -27.14 8.39 -20.57
C GLU A 284 -26.28 9.52 -20.00
N LEU A 285 -25.51 10.21 -20.82
CA LEU A 285 -24.63 11.33 -20.37
C LEU A 285 -25.42 12.35 -19.55
N GLY A 286 -26.59 12.76 -20.03
CA GLY A 286 -27.47 13.71 -19.35
C GLY A 286 -27.97 13.25 -17.97
N SER A 287 -27.92 11.96 -17.66
CA SER A 287 -28.25 11.43 -16.33
C SER A 287 -27.12 11.62 -15.32
N VAL A 288 -25.88 11.60 -15.80
CA VAL A 288 -24.65 11.76 -14.99
C VAL A 288 -24.23 13.22 -14.91
N PHE A 289 -24.19 13.92 -16.08
CA PHE A 289 -23.85 15.33 -16.19
C PHE A 289 -25.12 16.15 -16.44
N LYS A 290 -25.73 16.65 -15.38
CA LYS A 290 -27.05 17.29 -15.43
C LYS A 290 -27.00 18.77 -15.75
N ILE A 291 -25.84 19.41 -15.61
CA ILE A 291 -25.65 20.84 -15.80
C ILE A 291 -24.75 21.05 -16.99
N ARG A 292 -25.24 21.82 -17.94
CA ARG A 292 -24.46 22.33 -19.07
C ARG A 292 -24.23 23.83 -18.85
N ALA A 293 -23.00 24.27 -18.97
CA ALA A 293 -22.62 25.66 -18.94
C ALA A 293 -21.98 26.02 -20.29
N ASP A 294 -22.74 26.76 -21.10
CA ASP A 294 -22.25 27.23 -22.40
C ASP A 294 -21.51 28.54 -22.24
N PHE A 295 -20.37 28.64 -22.91
CA PHE A 295 -19.62 29.87 -23.07
C PHE A 295 -19.84 30.38 -24.49
N THR A 296 -19.99 31.70 -24.64
CA THR A 296 -20.12 32.35 -25.96
C THR A 296 -18.74 32.72 -26.47
N ASP A 297 -18.55 32.60 -27.77
CA ASP A 297 -17.29 32.96 -28.44
C ASP A 297 -17.17 34.46 -28.66
N THR A 298 -18.29 35.18 -28.61
CA THR A 298 -18.38 36.60 -28.91
C THR A 298 -19.14 37.35 -27.83
N LEU A 299 -18.79 38.63 -27.68
CA LEU A 299 -19.42 39.59 -26.80
C LEU A 299 -19.93 40.76 -27.61
N GLN A 300 -21.19 41.20 -27.34
CA GLN A 300 -21.72 42.36 -28.02
C GLN A 300 -20.87 43.60 -27.75
N ARG A 301 -20.52 44.36 -28.82
CA ARG A 301 -19.69 45.54 -28.74
C ARG A 301 -20.57 46.73 -28.29
N ASN A 302 -20.33 47.19 -27.09
CA ASN A 302 -20.94 48.38 -26.48
C ASN A 302 -19.93 48.99 -25.51
N ASP A 303 -20.16 50.23 -25.08
CA ASP A 303 -19.23 50.98 -24.23
C ASP A 303 -18.84 50.23 -22.95
N SER A 304 -19.76 49.53 -22.32
CA SER A 304 -19.49 48.74 -21.11
C SER A 304 -18.58 47.53 -21.39
N ASN A 305 -18.86 46.82 -22.46
CA ASN A 305 -18.08 45.65 -22.87
C ASN A 305 -16.70 46.00 -23.45
N GLU A 306 -16.59 47.14 -24.16
CA GLU A 306 -15.29 47.66 -24.56
C GLU A 306 -14.44 48.03 -23.34
N GLN A 307 -15.04 48.64 -22.30
CA GLN A 307 -14.29 48.93 -21.08
C GLN A 307 -13.84 47.62 -20.36
N ALA A 308 -14.71 46.62 -20.28
CA ALA A 308 -14.34 45.34 -19.74
C ALA A 308 -13.25 44.62 -20.53
N TYR A 309 -13.28 44.73 -21.86
CA TYR A 309 -12.26 44.18 -22.73
C TYR A 309 -10.91 44.92 -22.57
N MET A 310 -10.92 46.24 -22.41
CA MET A 310 -9.71 46.99 -22.08
C MET A 310 -9.15 46.64 -20.72
N GLN A 311 -9.99 46.36 -19.75
CA GLN A 311 -9.55 45.86 -18.44
C GLN A 311 -8.90 44.47 -18.56
N LEU A 312 -9.46 43.58 -19.36
CA LEU A 312 -8.87 42.28 -19.66
C LEU A 312 -7.47 42.40 -20.25
N ILE A 313 -7.29 43.33 -21.23
CA ILE A 313 -5.97 43.63 -21.80
C ILE A 313 -5.00 44.11 -20.70
N ALA A 314 -5.46 45.03 -19.83
CA ALA A 314 -4.65 45.53 -18.73
C ALA A 314 -4.24 44.41 -17.74
N ASP A 315 -5.12 43.48 -17.48
CA ASP A 315 -4.86 42.34 -16.61
C ASP A 315 -3.77 41.41 -17.24
N TYR A 316 -3.83 41.15 -18.57
CA TYR A 316 -2.78 40.40 -19.26
C TYR A 316 -1.41 41.15 -19.21
N VAL A 317 -1.42 42.45 -19.46
CA VAL A 317 -0.20 43.28 -19.42
C VAL A 317 0.43 43.22 -18.00
N GLN A 318 -0.40 43.29 -16.97
CA GLN A 318 0.06 43.23 -15.59
C GLN A 318 0.55 41.84 -15.20
N ALA A 319 -0.17 40.78 -15.55
CA ALA A 319 0.18 39.39 -15.23
C ALA A 319 1.51 38.97 -15.86
N ASP A 320 1.71 39.33 -17.13
CA ASP A 320 2.91 38.98 -17.89
C ASP A 320 4.02 40.07 -17.78
N LYS A 321 3.78 41.17 -17.00
CA LYS A 321 4.73 42.28 -16.78
C LYS A 321 5.18 42.95 -18.09
N LEU A 322 4.26 43.13 -19.00
CA LEU A 322 4.51 43.71 -20.30
C LEU A 322 4.47 45.24 -20.24
N LEU A 323 4.89 45.88 -21.32
CA LEU A 323 4.75 47.33 -21.46
C LEU A 323 3.27 47.74 -21.70
N PRO A 324 2.82 48.86 -21.11
CA PRO A 324 1.44 49.31 -21.29
C PRO A 324 1.18 49.76 -22.73
N PHE A 325 -0.01 49.48 -23.22
CA PHE A 325 -0.47 49.89 -24.54
C PHE A 325 -0.99 51.32 -24.51
N ASP A 326 -0.71 52.08 -25.56
CA ASP A 326 -1.29 53.40 -25.76
C ASP A 326 -2.73 53.32 -26.34
N ARG A 327 -3.38 54.47 -26.45
CA ARG A 327 -4.76 54.52 -26.93
C ARG A 327 -4.91 54.00 -28.37
N SER A 328 -3.91 54.20 -29.22
CA SER A 328 -3.95 53.76 -30.61
C SER A 328 -3.82 52.24 -30.72
N ALA A 329 -2.96 51.64 -29.91
CA ALA A 329 -2.81 50.22 -29.85
C ALA A 329 -4.05 49.51 -29.28
N LEU A 330 -4.68 50.06 -28.22
CA LEU A 330 -5.97 49.55 -27.69
C LEU A 330 -7.08 49.59 -28.73
N ALA A 331 -7.16 50.69 -29.53
CA ALA A 331 -8.14 50.77 -30.62
C ALA A 331 -7.88 49.74 -31.73
N ALA A 332 -6.61 49.44 -32.01
CA ALA A 332 -6.23 48.42 -32.99
C ALA A 332 -6.61 47.01 -32.47
N LEU A 333 -6.35 46.70 -31.19
CA LEU A 333 -6.74 45.44 -30.56
C LEU A 333 -8.26 45.22 -30.55
N LEU A 334 -9.06 46.25 -30.23
CA LEU A 334 -10.51 46.21 -30.33
C LEU A 334 -11.00 45.98 -31.77
N THR A 335 -10.35 46.62 -32.74
CA THR A 335 -10.70 46.42 -34.15
C THR A 335 -10.35 45.02 -34.63
N ASP A 336 -9.22 44.48 -34.20
CA ASP A 336 -8.81 43.13 -34.53
C ASP A 336 -9.76 42.09 -33.87
N SER A 337 -10.14 42.33 -32.63
CA SER A 337 -11.14 41.50 -31.94
C SER A 337 -12.47 41.43 -32.70
N SER A 338 -12.98 42.59 -33.21
CA SER A 338 -14.18 42.58 -34.05
C SER A 338 -13.98 41.88 -35.39
N ARG A 339 -12.77 41.93 -35.95
CA ARG A 339 -12.42 41.19 -37.17
C ARG A 339 -12.43 39.67 -36.92
N GLN A 340 -11.89 39.25 -35.80
CA GLN A 340 -11.94 37.83 -35.40
C GLN A 340 -13.36 37.33 -35.13
N ALA A 341 -14.23 38.20 -34.61
CA ALA A 341 -15.67 37.91 -34.41
C ALA A 341 -16.46 37.94 -35.75
N GLU A 342 -15.83 38.28 -36.88
CA GLU A 342 -16.48 38.44 -38.19
C GLU A 342 -17.68 39.40 -38.19
N ASP A 343 -17.84 40.21 -37.14
CA ASP A 343 -18.94 41.12 -36.94
C ASP A 343 -18.47 42.43 -36.25
N GLN A 344 -18.74 43.59 -36.87
CA GLN A 344 -18.37 44.90 -36.32
C GLN A 344 -19.11 45.24 -35.00
N SER A 345 -20.23 44.60 -34.76
CA SER A 345 -21.04 44.80 -33.56
C SER A 345 -20.65 43.84 -32.43
N SER A 346 -19.63 43.00 -32.63
CA SER A 346 -19.18 42.00 -31.69
C SER A 346 -17.66 42.07 -31.45
N LEU A 347 -17.22 41.57 -30.31
CA LEU A 347 -15.83 41.37 -29.91
C LEU A 347 -15.58 39.86 -29.69
N SER A 348 -14.46 39.36 -30.19
CA SER A 348 -14.06 37.98 -29.96
C SER A 348 -13.63 37.76 -28.51
N LEU A 349 -14.04 36.65 -27.90
CA LEU A 349 -13.63 36.19 -26.57
C LEU A 349 -12.54 35.12 -26.60
N HIS A 350 -11.88 34.91 -27.75
CA HIS A 350 -10.74 34.01 -27.85
C HIS A 350 -9.52 34.60 -27.12
N ALA A 351 -9.48 34.31 -25.80
CA ALA A 351 -8.49 34.88 -24.88
C ALA A 351 -7.03 34.48 -25.23
N SER A 352 -6.81 33.28 -25.77
CA SER A 352 -5.49 32.81 -26.20
C SER A 352 -4.93 33.66 -27.32
N THR A 353 -5.71 33.90 -28.37
CA THR A 353 -5.31 34.70 -29.53
C THR A 353 -5.00 36.15 -29.13
N LEU A 354 -5.83 36.73 -28.24
CA LEU A 354 -5.58 38.06 -27.68
C LEU A 354 -4.28 38.09 -26.88
N GLY A 355 -4.05 37.11 -26.00
CA GLY A 355 -2.82 37.04 -25.20
C GLY A 355 -1.57 36.89 -26.04
N ASP A 356 -1.60 36.07 -27.07
CA ASP A 356 -0.47 35.90 -28.00
C ASP A 356 -0.17 37.17 -28.77
N LEU A 357 -1.19 37.86 -29.27
CA LEU A 357 -1.02 39.14 -29.96
C LEU A 357 -0.42 40.23 -29.05
N ILE A 358 -0.85 40.28 -27.78
CA ILE A 358 -0.32 41.19 -26.77
C ILE A 358 1.16 40.90 -26.49
N ARG A 359 1.55 39.64 -26.37
CA ARG A 359 2.95 39.24 -26.15
C ARG A 359 3.82 39.52 -27.36
N GLU A 360 3.32 39.24 -28.57
CA GLU A 360 4.02 39.52 -29.80
C GLU A 360 4.27 41.01 -29.97
N ALA A 361 3.26 41.84 -29.72
CA ALA A 361 3.39 43.31 -29.78
C ALA A 361 4.39 43.90 -28.77
N HIS A 362 4.62 43.22 -27.65
CA HIS A 362 5.62 43.60 -26.65
C HIS A 362 7.06 43.34 -27.12
N HIS A 363 7.28 42.35 -27.98
CA HIS A 363 8.61 41.98 -28.49
C HIS A 363 9.08 42.87 -29.66
N HIS A 364 8.18 43.59 -30.28
CA HIS A 364 8.45 44.53 -31.37
C HIS A 364 8.60 45.98 -30.86
#